data_cdf0cc7f99b08dbd18994b5487042c64
#
_entry.id   cdf0cc7f99b08dbd18994b5487042c64
#
_cell.length_a   1.000
_cell.length_b   1.000
_cell.length_c   1.000
_cell.angle_alpha   90.00
_cell.angle_beta   90.00
_cell.angle_gamma   90.00
#
_symmetry.space_group_name_H-M   'P 1'
#
loop_
_entity.id
_entity.type
_entity.pdbx_description
1 polymer ?
#
loop_
_entity_poly.entity_id
_entity_poly.type
_entity_poly.pdbx_seq_one_letter_code
_entity_poly.pdbx_strand_id
1 'polypeptide(L)'
;MKKILLKSFFFIVSFGISLFLVFTIFKNIFEANYLLFPYALHPFDIVSLYPDTWILLKKLYVISFCISYIILYIKFSNLVFSKFSTNKLKLNNISLLDSTSLSLFVGISNNIPIFISEKGLYQNILITGTIGTGKTSSAMYPFTKQLLKYNSSNPLEKLAMLILDVKGNYFSKVIEYAKKFNRLNDVISIDLTTGFKYNPLDKPDLKPIVLANRLKTILTLFSPNSSESYWLDKAEQIIAECIKFCRLYNDGYVSFSELHKLIMFPEYYSQKLNITKELFKSGRYSNSEVYDLLTSIDFFEKEFFSLDSRTLSILKSEISRITNIFVSDYNVSKTFCPSKEDINFHGFKEVLDKGKIVVLNMNISEYRNLSKIIATYLKLDFQTEVMSRLGKNVFIRKSAFISDEFHEYVTSTDAEFLSGCREAKCINIVATQSYSSIKNSLKDEASTKVILQNLINKFWFRTDDMFTIEEAQKQIGKEEKEKISTTISENAKETNFNFITNKFFSKNSNLSESYNKYTQNDYIYDTNYFSQTLETFKSLAFISDGTKIFKPMQIQMIPYYNEENFMKGLNRNEK
;
A
#
# COMPACT_ATOMS: atom_id res chain seq x y z
N MET A 1 -7.28 -15.43 29.64
CA MET A 1 -7.31 -15.98 31.03
C MET A 1 -7.57 -14.91 32.10
N LYS A 2 -6.73 -13.88 32.32
CA LYS A 2 -6.98 -12.83 33.35
C LYS A 2 -8.35 -12.13 33.28
N LYS A 3 -8.90 -11.82 32.09
CA LYS A 3 -10.22 -11.21 31.92
C LYS A 3 -11.39 -12.13 32.33
N ILE A 4 -11.26 -13.43 32.09
CA ILE A 4 -12.30 -14.41 32.46
C ILE A 4 -12.31 -14.61 33.97
N LEU A 5 -11.14 -14.78 34.58
CA LEU A 5 -10.99 -14.88 36.04
C LEU A 5 -11.53 -13.64 36.75
N LEU A 6 -11.29 -12.44 36.22
CA LEU A 6 -11.80 -11.20 36.80
C LEU A 6 -13.32 -11.09 36.68
N LYS A 7 -13.91 -11.50 35.54
CA LYS A 7 -15.37 -11.55 35.37
C LYS A 7 -16.03 -12.54 36.34
N SER A 8 -15.42 -13.72 36.52
CA SER A 8 -15.93 -14.72 37.48
C SER A 8 -15.82 -14.23 38.92
N PHE A 9 -14.76 -13.53 39.28
CA PHE A 9 -14.61 -12.91 40.61
C PHE A 9 -15.70 -11.89 40.87
N PHE A 10 -15.96 -10.95 39.93
CA PHE A 10 -17.02 -9.96 40.10
C PHE A 10 -18.44 -10.57 40.10
N PHE A 11 -18.64 -11.64 39.38
CA PHE A 11 -19.90 -12.38 39.41
C PHE A 11 -20.15 -12.91 40.83
N ILE A 12 -19.17 -13.52 41.47
CA ILE A 12 -19.27 -14.09 42.82
C ILE A 12 -19.44 -12.98 43.87
N VAL A 13 -18.67 -11.88 43.77
CA VAL A 13 -18.74 -10.76 44.72
C VAL A 13 -20.09 -10.04 44.65
N SER A 14 -20.60 -9.75 43.44
CA SER A 14 -21.93 -9.13 43.29
C SER A 14 -23.06 -10.03 43.76
N PHE A 15 -22.95 -11.33 43.61
CA PHE A 15 -23.88 -12.31 44.14
C PHE A 15 -23.93 -12.28 45.67
N GLY A 16 -22.74 -12.33 46.35
CA GLY A 16 -22.65 -12.29 47.81
C GLY A 16 -23.19 -10.99 48.41
N ILE A 17 -22.84 -9.84 47.81
CA ILE A 17 -23.33 -8.51 48.28
C ILE A 17 -24.86 -8.40 48.08
N SER A 18 -25.39 -8.88 46.95
CA SER A 18 -26.82 -8.86 46.66
C SER A 18 -27.59 -9.70 47.66
N LEU A 19 -27.11 -10.89 47.99
CA LEU A 19 -27.69 -11.78 48.95
C LEU A 19 -27.75 -11.17 50.38
N PHE A 20 -26.62 -10.53 50.77
CA PHE A 20 -26.55 -9.82 52.06
C PHE A 20 -27.48 -8.63 52.14
N LEU A 21 -27.53 -7.77 51.12
CA LEU A 21 -28.40 -6.59 51.10
C LEU A 21 -29.89 -6.97 51.15
N VAL A 22 -30.30 -7.94 50.33
CA VAL A 22 -31.70 -8.36 50.29
C VAL A 22 -32.10 -9.04 51.58
N PHE A 23 -31.22 -9.89 52.16
CA PHE A 23 -31.44 -10.48 53.46
C PHE A 23 -31.62 -9.43 54.57
N THR A 24 -30.78 -8.39 54.61
CA THR A 24 -30.83 -7.32 55.63
C THR A 24 -32.11 -6.50 55.49
N ILE A 25 -32.52 -6.15 54.26
CA ILE A 25 -33.76 -5.41 54.00
C ILE A 25 -34.98 -6.23 54.46
N PHE A 26 -35.05 -7.50 54.11
CA PHE A 26 -36.17 -8.35 54.51
C PHE A 26 -36.21 -8.58 56.02
N LYS A 27 -35.04 -8.77 56.69
CA LYS A 27 -34.92 -8.85 58.12
C LYS A 27 -35.50 -7.59 58.81
N ASN A 28 -35.09 -6.41 58.37
CA ASN A 28 -35.55 -5.14 58.93
C ASN A 28 -37.03 -4.90 58.72
N ILE A 29 -37.59 -5.31 57.58
CA ILE A 29 -39.06 -5.24 57.33
C ILE A 29 -39.81 -6.17 58.29
N PHE A 30 -39.31 -7.35 58.56
CA PHE A 30 -39.93 -8.29 59.51
C PHE A 30 -39.85 -7.79 60.95
N GLU A 31 -38.73 -7.18 61.36
CA GLU A 31 -38.53 -6.63 62.72
C GLU A 31 -39.33 -5.34 62.95
N ALA A 32 -39.57 -4.52 61.88
CA ALA A 32 -40.24 -3.21 62.02
C ALA A 32 -41.78 -3.24 61.96
N ASN A 33 -42.40 -4.31 61.47
CA ASN A 33 -43.86 -4.36 61.22
C ASN A 33 -44.61 -5.36 62.11
N TYR A 34 -44.63 -5.09 63.42
CA TYR A 34 -45.48 -5.83 64.38
C TYR A 34 -46.98 -5.79 64.03
N LEU A 35 -47.48 -4.79 63.29
CA LEU A 35 -48.86 -4.65 62.86
C LEU A 35 -49.26 -5.58 61.71
N LEU A 36 -48.30 -5.94 60.83
CA LEU A 36 -48.55 -6.85 59.71
C LEU A 36 -48.36 -8.35 60.10
N PHE A 37 -47.51 -8.64 61.10
CA PHE A 37 -47.21 -9.99 61.56
C PHE A 37 -47.20 -10.07 63.09
N PRO A 38 -48.34 -9.97 63.75
CA PRO A 38 -48.42 -9.88 65.21
C PRO A 38 -48.00 -11.16 65.96
N TYR A 39 -47.77 -12.28 65.24
CA TYR A 39 -47.41 -13.56 65.84
C TYR A 39 -46.21 -14.24 65.27
N ALA A 40 -45.50 -13.65 64.34
CA ALA A 40 -44.45 -14.36 63.60
C ALA A 40 -43.07 -13.76 63.84
N LEU A 41 -42.44 -14.21 64.86
CA LEU A 41 -41.01 -14.05 65.11
C LEU A 41 -40.17 -15.11 64.38
N HIS A 42 -40.80 -16.12 63.84
CA HIS A 42 -40.08 -17.22 63.15
C HIS A 42 -40.61 -17.43 61.74
N PRO A 43 -39.76 -17.55 60.69
CA PRO A 43 -40.20 -17.79 59.32
C PRO A 43 -41.13 -19.01 59.16
N PHE A 44 -40.96 -20.02 60.01
CA PHE A 44 -41.79 -21.22 60.00
C PHE A 44 -43.22 -20.99 60.43
N ASP A 45 -43.47 -20.02 61.32
CA ASP A 45 -44.81 -19.67 61.79
C ASP A 45 -45.65 -18.98 60.68
N ILE A 46 -44.99 -18.19 59.84
CA ILE A 46 -45.63 -17.59 58.67
C ILE A 46 -46.03 -18.66 57.64
N VAL A 47 -45.23 -19.69 57.47
CA VAL A 47 -45.52 -20.79 56.54
C VAL A 47 -46.76 -21.57 56.96
N SER A 48 -46.95 -21.79 58.28
CA SER A 48 -48.03 -22.61 58.82
C SER A 48 -49.36 -21.81 58.91
N LEU A 49 -49.31 -20.52 59.28
CA LEU A 49 -50.51 -19.69 59.51
C LEU A 49 -50.97 -18.95 58.27
N TYR A 50 -50.03 -18.58 57.34
CA TYR A 50 -50.33 -17.76 56.14
C TYR A 50 -49.62 -18.26 54.91
N PRO A 51 -49.97 -19.43 54.36
CA PRO A 51 -49.22 -20.03 53.23
C PRO A 51 -49.20 -19.17 51.97
N ASP A 52 -50.27 -18.46 51.64
CA ASP A 52 -50.35 -17.59 50.45
C ASP A 52 -49.46 -16.36 50.59
N THR A 53 -49.39 -15.80 51.80
CA THR A 53 -48.48 -14.66 52.09
C THR A 53 -47.02 -15.10 52.01
N TRP A 54 -46.70 -16.28 52.43
CA TRP A 54 -45.37 -16.85 52.31
C TRP A 54 -44.93 -17.06 50.86
N ILE A 55 -45.83 -17.52 49.99
CA ILE A 55 -45.58 -17.68 48.56
C ILE A 55 -45.33 -16.32 47.94
N LEU A 56 -46.09 -15.28 48.29
CA LEU A 56 -45.89 -13.91 47.79
C LEU A 56 -44.55 -13.34 48.25
N LEU A 57 -44.19 -13.49 49.53
CA LEU A 57 -42.92 -13.04 50.10
C LEU A 57 -41.71 -13.71 49.44
N LYS A 58 -41.79 -15.00 49.17
CA LYS A 58 -40.72 -15.72 48.40
C LYS A 58 -40.54 -15.15 47.02
N LYS A 59 -41.63 -14.88 46.30
CA LYS A 59 -41.56 -14.28 44.95
C LYS A 59 -40.93 -12.89 45.01
N LEU A 60 -41.33 -12.05 45.95
CA LEU A 60 -40.78 -10.71 46.15
C LEU A 60 -39.27 -10.77 46.52
N TYR A 61 -38.86 -11.69 47.37
CA TYR A 61 -37.47 -11.91 47.74
C TYR A 61 -36.61 -12.27 46.52
N VAL A 62 -37.08 -13.23 45.71
CA VAL A 62 -36.36 -13.68 44.50
C VAL A 62 -36.27 -12.54 43.50
N ILE A 63 -37.34 -11.81 43.24
CA ILE A 63 -37.37 -10.68 42.31
C ILE A 63 -36.42 -9.57 42.78
N SER A 64 -36.47 -9.18 44.07
CA SER A 64 -35.59 -8.17 44.66
C SER A 64 -34.12 -8.59 44.59
N PHE A 65 -33.82 -9.87 44.81
CA PHE A 65 -32.50 -10.42 44.67
C PHE A 65 -32.00 -10.34 43.22
N CYS A 66 -32.77 -10.75 42.23
CA CYS A 66 -32.43 -10.69 40.83
C CYS A 66 -32.15 -9.25 40.35
N ILE A 67 -33.01 -8.29 40.72
CA ILE A 67 -32.88 -6.88 40.38
C ILE A 67 -31.59 -6.31 41.01
N SER A 68 -31.38 -6.51 42.31
CA SER A 68 -30.20 -6.05 43.04
C SER A 68 -28.90 -6.63 42.44
N TYR A 69 -28.92 -7.91 42.12
CA TYR A 69 -27.80 -8.60 41.51
C TYR A 69 -27.44 -8.02 40.13
N ILE A 70 -28.40 -7.83 39.24
CA ILE A 70 -28.20 -7.27 37.91
C ILE A 70 -27.62 -5.85 38.00
N ILE A 71 -28.18 -4.99 38.87
CA ILE A 71 -27.72 -3.61 39.07
C ILE A 71 -26.27 -3.58 39.57
N LEU A 72 -25.95 -4.39 40.58
CA LEU A 72 -24.58 -4.46 41.12
C LEU A 72 -23.58 -5.02 40.11
N TYR A 73 -23.95 -6.06 39.38
CA TYR A 73 -23.10 -6.63 38.34
C TYR A 73 -22.81 -5.62 37.22
N ILE A 74 -23.79 -4.88 36.74
CA ILE A 74 -23.63 -3.84 35.72
C ILE A 74 -22.75 -2.72 36.27
N LYS A 75 -22.99 -2.21 37.49
CA LYS A 75 -22.16 -1.15 38.10
C LYS A 75 -20.72 -1.58 38.30
N PHE A 76 -20.46 -2.78 38.84
CA PHE A 76 -19.10 -3.30 39.01
C PHE A 76 -18.41 -3.54 37.67
N SER A 77 -19.14 -4.13 36.71
CA SER A 77 -18.64 -4.32 35.36
C SER A 77 -18.20 -2.98 34.73
N ASN A 78 -19.06 -1.96 34.77
CA ASN A 78 -18.76 -0.65 34.23
C ASN A 78 -17.61 0.07 34.95
N LEU A 79 -17.51 0.00 36.28
CA LEU A 79 -16.43 0.58 37.07
C LEU A 79 -15.05 -0.03 36.74
N VAL A 80 -15.00 -1.32 36.51
CA VAL A 80 -13.76 -2.02 36.20
C VAL A 80 -13.40 -1.87 34.74
N PHE A 81 -14.37 -1.99 33.82
CA PHE A 81 -14.12 -1.79 32.40
C PHE A 81 -13.82 -0.31 32.08
N SER A 82 -14.38 0.67 32.79
CA SER A 82 -13.98 2.06 32.65
C SER A 82 -12.55 2.31 33.14
N LYS A 83 -12.11 1.69 34.23
CA LYS A 83 -10.71 1.79 34.70
C LYS A 83 -9.70 1.05 33.82
N PHE A 84 -10.10 -0.04 33.17
CA PHE A 84 -9.26 -0.73 32.16
C PHE A 84 -9.35 -0.11 30.76
N SER A 85 -10.39 0.67 30.49
CA SER A 85 -10.51 1.52 29.29
C SER A 85 -9.77 2.87 29.43
N THR A 86 -9.35 3.24 30.60
CA THR A 86 -8.59 4.48 30.85
C THR A 86 -7.09 4.22 31.04
N ASN A 87 -6.47 3.31 30.28
CA ASN A 87 -5.26 3.70 29.61
C ASN A 87 -5.71 4.59 28.43
N LYS A 88 -6.25 5.73 28.73
CA LYS A 88 -6.20 6.92 27.90
C LYS A 88 -4.72 7.15 27.67
N LEU A 89 -4.19 6.54 26.60
CA LEU A 89 -3.08 7.17 25.92
C LEU A 89 -3.58 8.59 25.73
N LYS A 90 -2.93 9.52 26.46
CA LYS A 90 -3.24 10.94 26.38
C LYS A 90 -3.27 11.25 24.89
N LEU A 91 -4.44 11.52 24.36
CA LEU A 91 -4.69 12.03 23.01
C LEU A 91 -4.07 13.41 22.79
N ASN A 92 -3.12 13.83 23.66
CA ASN A 92 -2.30 15.03 23.50
C ASN A 92 -1.47 15.04 22.22
N ASN A 93 -1.59 14.00 21.36
CA ASN A 93 -0.80 13.89 20.14
C ASN A 93 -1.62 13.94 18.84
N ILE A 94 -2.91 14.27 18.88
CA ILE A 94 -3.65 14.56 17.63
C ILE A 94 -3.39 15.99 17.14
N SER A 95 -2.99 16.91 18.01
CA SER A 95 -2.34 18.17 17.61
C SER A 95 -0.99 17.96 16.91
N LEU A 96 -0.42 16.76 16.96
CA LEU A 96 0.81 16.34 16.24
C LEU A 96 0.65 16.18 14.72
N LEU A 97 -0.46 16.58 14.15
CA LEU A 97 -0.51 17.06 12.77
C LEU A 97 0.15 18.45 12.64
N ASP A 98 0.69 18.98 13.69
CA ASP A 98 1.57 20.16 13.69
C ASP A 98 2.99 19.73 13.36
N SER A 99 3.30 19.87 12.14
CA SER A 99 4.42 20.47 11.41
C SER A 99 5.87 20.21 11.79
N THR A 100 6.27 19.53 12.84
CA THR A 100 7.70 19.45 13.19
C THR A 100 8.36 18.09 12.97
N SER A 101 7.61 16.99 12.97
CA SER A 101 8.11 15.66 12.61
C SER A 101 7.21 14.98 11.58
N LEU A 102 7.80 14.44 10.53
CA LEU A 102 7.05 13.69 9.51
C LEU A 102 6.53 12.39 10.10
N SER A 103 5.23 12.27 10.21
CA SER A 103 4.54 11.03 10.58
C SER A 103 3.28 10.88 9.75
N LEU A 104 2.94 9.64 9.39
CA LEU A 104 1.78 9.33 8.55
C LEU A 104 0.72 8.63 9.39
N PHE A 105 -0.44 9.25 9.55
CA PHE A 105 -1.61 8.61 10.12
C PHE A 105 -2.19 7.61 9.13
N VAL A 106 -2.31 6.34 9.54
CA VAL A 106 -2.77 5.26 8.65
C VAL A 106 -4.18 4.76 8.98
N GLY A 107 -4.67 4.99 10.18
CA GLY A 107 -6.01 4.56 10.59
C GLY A 107 -6.09 4.21 12.07
N ILE A 108 -7.09 3.40 12.43
CA ILE A 108 -7.38 3.04 13.83
C ILE A 108 -7.34 1.53 14.00
N SER A 109 -6.67 1.07 15.04
CA SER A 109 -6.70 -0.32 15.49
C SER A 109 -7.11 -0.38 16.96
N ASN A 110 -8.16 -1.14 17.30
CA ASN A 110 -8.68 -1.23 18.68
C ASN A 110 -8.92 0.14 19.35
N ASN A 111 -9.48 1.10 18.63
CA ASN A 111 -9.70 2.49 19.06
C ASN A 111 -8.42 3.29 19.33
N ILE A 112 -7.27 2.84 18.87
CA ILE A 112 -6.00 3.53 18.98
C ILE A 112 -5.60 4.03 17.59
N PRO A 113 -5.30 5.33 17.42
CA PRO A 113 -4.77 5.84 16.16
C PRO A 113 -3.36 5.30 15.92
N ILE A 114 -3.11 4.86 14.70
CA ILE A 114 -1.84 4.26 14.28
C ILE A 114 -1.12 5.21 13.33
N PHE A 115 0.16 5.41 13.59
CA PHE A 115 1.05 6.26 12.79
C PHE A 115 2.28 5.48 12.36
N ILE A 116 2.79 5.81 11.18
CA ILE A 116 4.12 5.39 10.72
C ILE A 116 5.06 6.57 10.94
N SER A 117 6.14 6.34 11.69
CA SER A 117 7.17 7.36 11.93
C SER A 117 7.98 7.68 10.67
N GLU A 118 8.68 8.82 10.64
CA GLU A 118 9.53 9.20 9.51
C GLU A 118 10.53 8.09 9.12
N LYS A 119 11.18 7.45 10.09
CA LYS A 119 12.11 6.35 9.84
C LYS A 119 11.41 5.12 9.22
N GLY A 120 10.18 4.84 9.64
CA GLY A 120 9.35 3.78 9.08
C GLY A 120 8.90 4.10 7.66
N LEU A 121 8.62 5.36 7.33
CA LEU A 121 8.23 5.79 5.98
C LEU A 121 9.31 5.53 4.94
N TYR A 122 10.58 5.67 5.30
CA TYR A 122 11.70 5.37 4.40
C TYR A 122 11.91 3.87 4.16
N GLN A 123 11.13 3.00 4.78
CA GLN A 123 11.10 1.57 4.53
C GLN A 123 10.00 1.14 3.55
N ASN A 124 9.51 2.08 2.79
CA ASN A 124 8.56 1.90 1.70
C ASN A 124 7.21 1.30 2.14
N ILE A 125 6.14 1.62 1.41
CA ILE A 125 4.77 1.18 1.72
C ILE A 125 4.18 0.48 0.50
N LEU A 126 3.64 -0.71 0.71
CA LEU A 126 2.86 -1.47 -0.28
C LEU A 126 1.41 -1.61 0.17
N ILE A 127 0.49 -1.26 -0.72
CA ILE A 127 -0.95 -1.36 -0.51
C ILE A 127 -1.51 -2.35 -1.53
N THR A 128 -2.07 -3.46 -1.06
CA THR A 128 -2.64 -4.51 -1.92
C THR A 128 -4.10 -4.79 -1.62
N GLY A 129 -4.86 -5.21 -2.62
CA GLY A 129 -6.25 -5.66 -2.48
C GLY A 129 -7.03 -5.53 -3.78
N THR A 130 -8.14 -6.23 -3.89
CA THR A 130 -9.00 -6.23 -5.08
C THR A 130 -9.69 -4.88 -5.31
N ILE A 131 -10.34 -4.75 -6.46
CA ILE A 131 -11.11 -3.54 -6.84
C ILE A 131 -12.25 -3.33 -5.83
N GLY A 132 -12.55 -2.07 -5.49
CA GLY A 132 -13.65 -1.72 -4.58
C GLY A 132 -13.37 -1.89 -3.09
N THR A 133 -12.17 -2.31 -2.68
CA THR A 133 -11.82 -2.49 -1.26
C THR A 133 -11.45 -1.19 -0.54
N GLY A 134 -11.31 -0.08 -1.28
CA GLY A 134 -11.06 1.23 -0.72
C GLY A 134 -9.60 1.67 -0.70
N LYS A 135 -8.66 0.95 -1.35
CA LYS A 135 -7.22 1.31 -1.39
C LYS A 135 -6.98 2.79 -1.73
N THR A 136 -7.49 3.24 -2.87
CA THR A 136 -7.26 4.60 -3.34
C THR A 136 -7.93 5.64 -2.44
N SER A 137 -9.19 5.40 -2.03
CA SER A 137 -9.99 6.36 -1.26
C SER A 137 -9.61 6.46 0.22
N SER A 138 -9.12 5.38 0.85
CA SER A 138 -8.82 5.36 2.29
C SER A 138 -7.33 5.28 2.64
N ALA A 139 -6.47 4.99 1.65
CA ALA A 139 -5.02 4.97 1.83
C ALA A 139 -4.33 6.00 0.92
N MET A 140 -4.38 5.82 -0.40
CA MET A 140 -3.59 6.61 -1.34
C MET A 140 -3.89 8.11 -1.25
N TYR A 141 -5.15 8.52 -1.34
CA TYR A 141 -5.54 9.94 -1.25
C TYR A 141 -5.26 10.55 0.13
N PRO A 142 -5.63 9.91 1.28
CA PRO A 142 -5.31 10.43 2.60
C PRO A 142 -3.80 10.52 2.86
N PHE A 143 -3.01 9.57 2.41
CA PHE A 143 -1.55 9.59 2.58
C PHE A 143 -0.93 10.72 1.75
N THR A 144 -1.33 10.86 0.49
CA THR A 144 -0.89 11.97 -0.37
C THR A 144 -1.23 13.33 0.22
N LYS A 145 -2.45 13.50 0.75
CA LYS A 145 -2.88 14.73 1.40
C LYS A 145 -1.99 15.11 2.59
N GLN A 146 -1.65 14.13 3.43
CA GLN A 146 -0.78 14.35 4.57
C GLN A 146 0.64 14.75 4.15
N LEU A 147 1.22 14.07 3.15
CA LEU A 147 2.53 14.40 2.60
C LEU A 147 2.56 15.78 1.94
N LEU A 148 1.50 16.16 1.22
CA LEU A 148 1.36 17.51 0.63
C LEU A 148 1.27 18.60 1.70
N LYS A 149 0.62 18.31 2.83
CA LYS A 149 0.48 19.24 3.97
C LYS A 149 1.80 19.44 4.70
N TYR A 150 2.67 18.42 4.75
CA TYR A 150 3.89 18.46 5.54
C TYR A 150 4.76 19.65 5.12
N ASN A 151 5.05 20.52 6.11
CA ASN A 151 5.87 21.74 5.95
C ASN A 151 5.56 22.55 4.68
N SER A 152 4.28 22.57 4.26
CA SER A 152 3.85 23.21 3.00
C SER A 152 4.22 24.70 2.89
N SER A 153 4.30 25.39 4.04
CA SER A 153 4.68 26.80 4.13
C SER A 153 6.20 27.02 4.17
N ASN A 154 6.99 25.97 4.34
CA ASN A 154 8.45 26.09 4.39
C ASN A 154 9.09 25.67 3.05
N PRO A 155 9.60 26.61 2.25
CA PRO A 155 10.18 26.32 0.93
C PRO A 155 11.38 25.35 0.98
N LEU A 156 12.09 25.27 2.12
CA LEU A 156 13.27 24.42 2.27
C LEU A 156 12.91 22.99 2.66
N GLU A 157 11.79 22.77 3.37
CA GLU A 157 11.44 21.46 3.95
C GLU A 157 10.23 20.77 3.32
N LYS A 158 9.41 21.50 2.53
CA LYS A 158 8.29 20.88 1.82
C LYS A 158 8.77 19.73 0.94
N LEU A 159 7.99 18.63 0.86
CA LEU A 159 8.38 17.46 0.09
C LEU A 159 8.36 17.73 -1.42
N ALA A 160 9.36 17.16 -2.10
CA ALA A 160 9.31 16.94 -3.55
C ALA A 160 8.54 15.65 -3.85
N MET A 161 7.69 15.62 -4.87
CA MET A 161 6.83 14.47 -5.11
C MET A 161 6.74 14.12 -6.59
N LEU A 162 6.74 12.80 -6.88
CA LEU A 162 6.29 12.24 -8.15
C LEU A 162 5.06 11.38 -7.91
N ILE A 163 3.97 11.66 -8.61
CA ILE A 163 2.69 10.96 -8.49
C ILE A 163 2.29 10.39 -9.84
N LEU A 164 2.17 9.07 -9.91
CA LEU A 164 1.78 8.33 -11.11
C LEU A 164 0.44 7.62 -10.91
N ASP A 165 -0.47 7.84 -11.85
CA ASP A 165 -1.76 7.17 -11.90
C ASP A 165 -2.18 6.89 -13.35
N VAL A 166 -2.54 5.65 -13.64
CA VAL A 166 -3.04 5.23 -14.96
C VAL A 166 -4.47 5.65 -15.25
N LYS A 167 -5.25 5.95 -14.22
CA LYS A 167 -6.69 6.24 -14.35
C LYS A 167 -6.97 7.71 -14.64
N GLY A 168 -5.98 8.59 -14.39
CA GLY A 168 -6.11 10.04 -14.56
C GLY A 168 -6.96 10.75 -13.50
N ASN A 169 -7.51 10.03 -12.53
CA ASN A 169 -8.36 10.63 -11.49
C ASN A 169 -7.55 11.29 -10.36
N TYR A 170 -6.31 10.89 -10.19
CA TYR A 170 -5.45 11.37 -9.11
C TYR A 170 -5.10 12.85 -9.26
N PHE A 171 -4.92 13.32 -10.50
CA PHE A 171 -4.60 14.69 -10.79
C PHE A 171 -5.57 15.69 -10.15
N SER A 172 -6.87 15.47 -10.31
CA SER A 172 -7.89 16.34 -9.72
C SER A 172 -7.78 16.46 -8.21
N LYS A 173 -7.45 15.35 -7.51
CA LYS A 173 -7.25 15.32 -6.06
C LYS A 173 -5.95 16.00 -5.63
N VAL A 174 -4.89 15.86 -6.40
CA VAL A 174 -3.63 16.57 -6.14
C VAL A 174 -3.84 18.08 -6.26
N ILE A 175 -4.55 18.55 -7.27
CA ILE A 175 -4.90 19.97 -7.44
C ILE A 175 -5.75 20.49 -6.27
N GLU A 176 -6.76 19.73 -5.85
CA GLU A 176 -7.61 20.07 -4.68
C GLU A 176 -6.75 20.26 -3.42
N TYR A 177 -5.85 19.30 -3.13
CA TYR A 177 -4.97 19.37 -1.97
C TYR A 177 -3.90 20.45 -2.07
N ALA A 178 -3.32 20.63 -3.26
CA ALA A 178 -2.34 21.69 -3.51
C ALA A 178 -2.95 23.10 -3.31
N LYS A 179 -4.19 23.32 -3.74
CA LYS A 179 -4.94 24.55 -3.45
C LYS A 179 -5.15 24.72 -1.94
N LYS A 180 -5.57 23.66 -1.23
CA LYS A 180 -5.83 23.69 0.22
C LYS A 180 -4.58 24.05 1.03
N PHE A 181 -3.39 23.66 0.58
CA PHE A 181 -2.12 23.86 1.28
C PHE A 181 -1.21 24.92 0.65
N ASN A 182 -1.75 25.80 -0.22
CA ASN A 182 -1.02 26.87 -0.92
C ASN A 182 0.20 26.38 -1.72
N ARG A 183 0.09 25.18 -2.32
CA ARG A 183 1.15 24.56 -3.14
C ARG A 183 0.80 24.45 -4.62
N LEU A 184 -0.22 25.17 -5.09
CA LEU A 184 -0.66 25.07 -6.48
C LEU A 184 0.46 25.43 -7.48
N ASN A 185 1.27 26.43 -7.15
CA ASN A 185 2.41 26.85 -7.98
C ASN A 185 3.58 25.85 -7.97
N ASP A 186 3.54 24.86 -7.10
CA ASP A 186 4.52 23.78 -7.07
C ASP A 186 4.13 22.63 -8.01
N VAL A 187 2.89 22.57 -8.49
CA VAL A 187 2.38 21.45 -9.29
C VAL A 187 2.79 21.59 -10.74
N ILE A 188 3.41 20.53 -11.25
CA ILE A 188 3.74 20.36 -12.67
C ILE A 188 2.87 19.22 -13.19
N SER A 189 1.91 19.55 -14.06
CA SER A 189 1.07 18.56 -14.76
C SER A 189 1.76 18.07 -16.00
N ILE A 190 1.89 16.76 -16.13
CA ILE A 190 2.41 16.12 -17.35
C ILE A 190 1.22 15.65 -18.18
N ASP A 191 0.91 16.39 -19.22
CA ASP A 191 -0.18 16.13 -20.16
C ASP A 191 0.11 16.73 -21.53
N LEU A 192 -0.76 16.47 -22.50
CA LEU A 192 -0.62 16.97 -23.88
C LEU A 192 -1.34 18.31 -24.14
N THR A 193 -2.07 18.84 -23.17
CA THR A 193 -3.01 19.96 -23.37
C THR A 193 -2.59 21.28 -22.73
N THR A 194 -1.78 21.25 -21.67
CA THR A 194 -1.44 22.42 -20.84
C THR A 194 -0.24 23.23 -21.35
N GLY A 195 0.33 22.86 -22.49
CA GLY A 195 1.55 23.50 -23.00
C GLY A 195 2.82 23.03 -22.28
N PHE A 196 2.77 21.92 -21.56
CA PHE A 196 3.91 21.23 -20.99
C PHE A 196 4.86 20.77 -22.11
N LYS A 197 6.15 21.03 -21.95
CA LYS A 197 7.19 20.65 -22.91
C LYS A 197 8.38 20.04 -22.18
N TYR A 198 8.61 18.78 -22.41
CA TYR A 198 9.66 17.99 -21.78
C TYR A 198 10.37 17.13 -22.82
N ASN A 199 11.67 17.21 -22.89
CA ASN A 199 12.44 16.27 -23.67
C ASN A 199 13.10 15.22 -22.75
N PRO A 200 12.64 13.97 -22.75
CA PRO A 200 13.21 12.91 -21.91
C PRO A 200 14.68 12.65 -22.18
N LEU A 201 15.16 12.88 -23.40
CA LEU A 201 16.55 12.59 -23.81
C LEU A 201 17.51 13.78 -23.62
N ASP A 202 16.99 14.98 -23.32
CA ASP A 202 17.82 16.16 -23.07
C ASP A 202 18.42 16.13 -21.65
N LYS A 203 19.41 15.28 -21.48
CA LYS A 203 20.14 15.05 -20.22
C LYS A 203 21.64 15.06 -20.53
N PRO A 204 22.24 16.23 -20.78
CA PRO A 204 23.65 16.34 -21.20
C PRO A 204 24.62 15.77 -20.16
N ASP A 205 24.29 15.84 -18.87
CA ASP A 205 25.12 15.34 -17.77
C ASP A 205 25.15 13.79 -17.69
N LEU A 206 24.24 13.10 -18.36
CA LEU A 206 24.20 11.63 -18.35
C LEU A 206 24.93 11.05 -19.57
N LYS A 207 25.67 9.98 -19.34
CA LYS A 207 26.32 9.24 -20.43
C LYS A 207 25.27 8.65 -21.39
N PRO A 208 25.54 8.59 -22.72
CA PRO A 208 24.58 8.00 -23.69
C PRO A 208 24.09 6.62 -23.33
N ILE A 209 24.95 5.76 -22.82
CA ILE A 209 24.62 4.39 -22.42
C ILE A 209 23.58 4.36 -21.27
N VAL A 210 23.59 5.33 -20.35
CA VAL A 210 22.63 5.40 -19.24
C VAL A 210 21.23 5.71 -19.77
N LEU A 211 21.13 6.62 -20.75
CA LEU A 211 19.85 6.94 -21.39
C LEU A 211 19.35 5.77 -22.25
N ALA A 212 20.26 5.11 -22.98
CA ALA A 212 19.92 3.92 -23.75
C ALA A 212 19.42 2.77 -22.86
N ASN A 213 20.04 2.57 -21.69
CA ASN A 213 19.61 1.56 -20.72
C ASN A 213 18.20 1.84 -20.17
N ARG A 214 17.84 3.11 -19.93
CA ARG A 214 16.45 3.47 -19.58
C ARG A 214 15.46 3.07 -20.68
N LEU A 215 15.80 3.32 -21.94
CA LEU A 215 14.93 2.94 -23.06
C LEU A 215 14.85 1.43 -23.25
N LYS A 216 15.95 0.70 -23.05
CA LYS A 216 15.95 -0.76 -23.00
C LYS A 216 15.02 -1.28 -21.87
N THR A 217 15.13 -0.70 -20.67
CA THR A 217 14.25 -1.06 -19.54
C THR A 217 12.78 -0.86 -19.89
N ILE A 218 12.44 0.19 -20.62
CA ILE A 218 11.09 0.42 -21.11
C ILE A 218 10.69 -0.60 -22.18
N LEU A 219 11.58 -0.92 -23.12
CA LEU A 219 11.34 -1.94 -24.14
C LEU A 219 11.01 -3.31 -23.52
N THR A 220 11.67 -3.69 -22.42
CA THR A 220 11.38 -4.96 -21.73
C THR A 220 9.94 -5.07 -21.24
N LEU A 221 9.25 -3.96 -20.92
CA LEU A 221 7.85 -3.97 -20.51
C LEU A 221 6.91 -4.43 -21.63
N PHE A 222 7.32 -4.24 -22.89
CA PHE A 222 6.53 -4.57 -24.06
C PHE A 222 6.98 -5.85 -24.75
N SER A 223 8.07 -6.47 -24.33
CA SER A 223 8.61 -7.69 -24.92
C SER A 223 7.91 -8.93 -24.34
N PRO A 224 7.36 -9.82 -25.18
CA PRO A 224 6.58 -10.94 -24.68
C PRO A 224 7.40 -12.04 -24.01
N ASN A 225 8.71 -12.19 -24.30
CA ASN A 225 9.54 -13.29 -23.80
C ASN A 225 10.96 -12.88 -23.40
N SER A 226 11.53 -13.56 -22.41
CA SER A 226 12.93 -13.42 -21.95
C SER A 226 13.98 -13.90 -22.97
N SER A 227 13.58 -14.60 -24.03
CA SER A 227 14.46 -15.09 -25.10
C SER A 227 14.94 -14.00 -26.06
N GLU A 228 14.47 -12.78 -25.92
CA GLU A 228 14.78 -11.64 -26.79
C GLU A 228 15.90 -10.73 -26.25
N SER A 229 16.66 -11.17 -25.23
CA SER A 229 17.72 -10.35 -24.60
C SER A 229 18.75 -9.84 -25.62
N TYR A 230 19.14 -10.65 -26.59
CA TYR A 230 20.07 -10.26 -27.63
C TYR A 230 19.59 -9.02 -28.41
N TRP A 231 18.32 -8.99 -28.81
CA TRP A 231 17.76 -7.87 -29.58
C TRP A 231 17.66 -6.59 -28.74
N LEU A 232 17.33 -6.74 -27.46
CA LEU A 232 17.30 -5.62 -26.52
C LEU A 232 18.69 -5.06 -26.24
N ASP A 233 19.71 -5.91 -26.11
CA ASP A 233 21.09 -5.49 -25.91
C ASP A 233 21.63 -4.77 -27.16
N LYS A 234 21.34 -5.28 -28.36
CA LYS A 234 21.69 -4.60 -29.60
C LYS A 234 20.93 -3.28 -29.79
N ALA A 235 19.65 -3.22 -29.42
CA ALA A 235 18.87 -1.98 -29.44
C ALA A 235 19.47 -0.94 -28.48
N GLU A 236 19.89 -1.33 -27.28
CA GLU A 236 20.57 -0.47 -26.32
C GLU A 236 21.87 0.12 -26.92
N GLN A 237 22.71 -0.73 -27.56
CA GLN A 237 23.92 -0.29 -28.22
C GLN A 237 23.61 0.74 -29.32
N ILE A 238 22.68 0.44 -30.22
CA ILE A 238 22.29 1.32 -31.34
C ILE A 238 21.77 2.67 -30.78
N ILE A 239 20.91 2.64 -29.78
CA ILE A 239 20.38 3.85 -29.16
C ILE A 239 21.49 4.69 -28.52
N ALA A 240 22.44 4.06 -27.82
CA ALA A 240 23.56 4.75 -27.21
C ALA A 240 24.44 5.46 -28.25
N GLU A 241 24.78 4.78 -29.36
CA GLU A 241 25.56 5.36 -30.45
C GLU A 241 24.80 6.47 -31.18
N CYS A 242 23.45 6.31 -31.37
CA CYS A 242 22.63 7.39 -31.94
C CYS A 242 22.61 8.63 -31.03
N ILE A 243 22.47 8.45 -29.71
CA ILE A 243 22.50 9.58 -28.75
C ILE A 243 23.88 10.27 -28.79
N LYS A 244 24.95 9.50 -28.78
CA LYS A 244 26.33 10.01 -28.89
C LYS A 244 26.52 10.83 -30.16
N PHE A 245 26.14 10.29 -31.31
CA PHE A 245 26.24 10.95 -32.58
C PHE A 245 25.37 12.22 -32.70
N CYS A 246 24.11 12.17 -32.20
CA CYS A 246 23.24 13.35 -32.16
C CYS A 246 23.87 14.52 -31.41
N ARG A 247 24.51 14.25 -30.27
CA ARG A 247 25.14 15.29 -29.44
C ARG A 247 26.24 16.03 -30.17
N LEU A 248 26.93 15.37 -31.10
CA LEU A 248 28.07 15.96 -31.84
C LEU A 248 27.60 17.06 -32.82
N TYR A 249 26.49 16.88 -33.52
CA TYR A 249 26.05 17.85 -34.53
C TYR A 249 24.98 18.81 -34.03
N ASN A 250 24.41 18.58 -32.81
CA ASN A 250 23.24 19.31 -32.32
C ASN A 250 23.47 19.93 -30.94
N ASP A 251 24.70 20.39 -30.66
CA ASP A 251 25.10 21.07 -29.42
C ASP A 251 24.65 20.35 -28.14
N GLY A 252 24.83 19.02 -28.12
CA GLY A 252 24.45 18.16 -27.00
C GLY A 252 22.97 17.82 -26.94
N TYR A 253 22.13 18.39 -27.78
CA TYR A 253 20.68 18.16 -27.81
C TYR A 253 20.34 16.86 -28.55
N VAL A 254 19.42 16.07 -27.97
CA VAL A 254 18.91 14.81 -28.54
C VAL A 254 17.41 14.73 -28.29
N SER A 255 16.63 14.36 -29.30
CA SER A 255 15.20 14.07 -29.16
C SER A 255 14.83 12.71 -29.74
N PHE A 256 13.65 12.19 -29.37
CA PHE A 256 13.14 10.96 -29.99
C PHE A 256 12.94 11.11 -31.50
N SER A 257 12.62 12.30 -32.00
CA SER A 257 12.49 12.56 -33.43
C SER A 257 13.82 12.40 -34.15
N GLU A 258 14.91 12.97 -33.57
CA GLU A 258 16.27 12.83 -34.12
C GLU A 258 16.71 11.35 -34.10
N LEU A 259 16.49 10.66 -33.00
CA LEU A 259 16.81 9.26 -32.83
C LEU A 259 16.08 8.39 -33.86
N HIS A 260 14.79 8.61 -34.02
CA HIS A 260 13.98 7.90 -35.00
C HIS A 260 14.49 8.07 -36.43
N LYS A 261 14.78 9.31 -36.83
CA LYS A 261 15.28 9.62 -38.17
C LYS A 261 16.64 9.00 -38.46
N LEU A 262 17.58 9.04 -37.52
CA LEU A 262 18.89 8.43 -37.68
C LEU A 262 18.84 6.91 -37.88
N ILE A 263 17.95 6.24 -37.15
CA ILE A 263 17.82 4.78 -37.21
C ILE A 263 17.07 4.35 -38.48
N MET A 264 16.01 5.06 -38.83
CA MET A 264 15.13 4.64 -39.93
C MET A 264 15.67 5.00 -41.32
N PHE A 265 16.32 6.16 -41.46
CA PHE A 265 16.66 6.73 -42.74
C PHE A 265 18.16 6.89 -42.90
N PRO A 266 18.87 6.01 -43.67
CA PRO A 266 20.30 6.10 -43.92
C PRO A 266 20.71 7.44 -44.57
N GLU A 267 19.84 8.02 -45.40
CA GLU A 267 20.07 9.32 -46.03
C GLU A 267 20.18 10.45 -44.98
N TYR A 268 19.36 10.35 -43.92
CA TYR A 268 19.40 11.32 -42.81
C TYR A 268 20.75 11.24 -42.07
N TYR A 269 21.22 10.01 -41.79
CA TYR A 269 22.55 9.82 -41.23
C TYR A 269 23.62 10.44 -42.11
N SER A 270 23.60 10.19 -43.44
CA SER A 270 24.58 10.73 -44.37
C SER A 270 24.62 12.27 -44.39
N GLN A 271 23.43 12.91 -44.34
CA GLN A 271 23.34 14.36 -44.23
C GLN A 271 23.99 14.88 -42.94
N LYS A 272 23.66 14.25 -41.79
CA LYS A 272 24.23 14.66 -40.48
C LYS A 272 25.70 14.37 -40.37
N LEU A 273 26.21 13.30 -41.01
CA LEU A 273 27.62 13.00 -41.08
C LEU A 273 28.40 14.09 -41.82
N ASN A 274 27.87 14.65 -42.90
CA ASN A 274 28.51 15.77 -43.60
C ASN A 274 28.60 17.00 -42.70
N ILE A 275 27.54 17.33 -41.94
CA ILE A 275 27.59 18.42 -40.96
C ILE A 275 28.65 18.19 -39.90
N THR A 276 28.73 16.99 -39.33
CA THR A 276 29.75 16.67 -38.32
C THR A 276 31.19 16.73 -38.89
N LYS A 277 31.39 16.31 -40.14
CA LYS A 277 32.67 16.45 -40.83
C LYS A 277 33.10 17.92 -41.05
N GLU A 278 32.13 18.79 -41.32
CA GLU A 278 32.40 20.23 -41.43
C GLU A 278 32.76 20.87 -40.09
N LEU A 279 32.02 20.48 -39.02
CA LEU A 279 32.31 20.93 -37.65
C LEU A 279 33.65 20.43 -37.17
N PHE A 280 34.05 19.21 -37.53
CA PHE A 280 35.38 18.68 -37.26
C PHE A 280 36.48 19.50 -37.96
N LYS A 281 36.31 19.81 -39.25
CA LYS A 281 37.28 20.65 -40.01
C LYS A 281 37.41 22.06 -39.44
N SER A 282 36.38 22.60 -38.83
CA SER A 282 36.41 23.90 -38.17
C SER A 282 37.10 23.90 -36.79
N GLY A 283 37.59 22.75 -36.32
CA GLY A 283 38.27 22.62 -35.04
C GLY A 283 37.39 22.76 -33.81
N ARG A 284 36.10 22.55 -33.98
CA ARG A 284 35.10 22.75 -32.88
C ARG A 284 35.15 21.65 -31.81
N TYR A 285 35.60 20.44 -32.17
CA TYR A 285 35.58 19.30 -31.29
C TYR A 285 36.81 19.18 -30.39
N SER A 286 36.56 18.84 -29.12
CA SER A 286 37.62 18.37 -28.20
C SER A 286 38.13 17.00 -28.60
N ASN A 287 39.27 16.59 -28.05
CA ASN A 287 39.87 15.27 -28.33
C ASN A 287 38.91 14.11 -27.99
N SER A 288 38.10 14.25 -26.95
CA SER A 288 37.09 13.25 -26.60
C SER A 288 35.95 13.17 -27.62
N GLU A 289 35.46 14.32 -28.11
CA GLU A 289 34.42 14.37 -29.15
C GLU A 289 34.92 13.85 -30.50
N VAL A 290 36.19 14.08 -30.82
CA VAL A 290 36.82 13.46 -32.00
C VAL A 290 36.85 11.94 -31.89
N TYR A 291 37.22 11.41 -30.73
CA TYR A 291 37.19 9.97 -30.48
C TYR A 291 35.74 9.43 -30.60
N ASP A 292 34.78 10.10 -30.01
CA ASP A 292 33.36 9.75 -30.10
C ASP A 292 32.84 9.79 -31.55
N LEU A 293 33.26 10.75 -32.35
CA LEU A 293 32.92 10.85 -33.77
C LEU A 293 33.46 9.66 -34.56
N LEU A 294 34.75 9.34 -34.40
CA LEU A 294 35.36 8.23 -35.13
C LEU A 294 34.73 6.89 -34.77
N THR A 295 34.49 6.65 -33.48
CA THR A 295 33.89 5.41 -33.02
C THR A 295 32.43 5.30 -33.49
N SER A 296 31.66 6.40 -33.51
CA SER A 296 30.29 6.40 -34.04
C SER A 296 30.26 6.15 -35.56
N ILE A 297 31.19 6.73 -36.35
CA ILE A 297 31.29 6.46 -37.80
C ILE A 297 31.56 4.98 -38.04
N ASP A 298 32.56 4.41 -37.33
CA ASP A 298 32.90 2.98 -37.46
C ASP A 298 31.70 2.10 -37.11
N PHE A 299 30.96 2.42 -36.06
CA PHE A 299 29.74 1.71 -35.68
C PHE A 299 28.66 1.75 -36.77
N PHE A 300 28.31 2.96 -37.27
CA PHE A 300 27.24 3.09 -38.26
C PHE A 300 27.62 2.47 -39.60
N GLU A 301 28.82 2.70 -40.10
CA GLU A 301 29.23 2.23 -41.42
C GLU A 301 29.65 0.76 -41.45
N LYS A 302 30.37 0.27 -40.42
CA LYS A 302 30.93 -1.08 -40.42
C LYS A 302 30.07 -2.10 -39.68
N GLU A 303 29.26 -1.66 -38.67
CA GLU A 303 28.43 -2.57 -37.89
C GLU A 303 26.95 -2.44 -38.23
N PHE A 304 26.33 -1.25 -38.05
CA PHE A 304 24.89 -1.11 -38.12
C PHE A 304 24.33 -1.22 -39.55
N PHE A 305 24.79 -0.40 -40.48
CA PHE A 305 24.29 -0.43 -41.86
C PHE A 305 24.87 -1.58 -42.72
N SER A 306 25.89 -2.27 -42.24
CA SER A 306 26.46 -3.46 -42.90
C SER A 306 25.69 -4.75 -42.53
N LEU A 307 24.77 -4.70 -41.57
CA LEU A 307 23.92 -5.85 -41.22
C LEU A 307 23.09 -6.33 -42.40
N ASP A 308 22.81 -7.62 -42.44
CA ASP A 308 21.87 -8.17 -43.42
C ASP A 308 20.49 -7.51 -43.26
N SER A 309 19.74 -7.45 -44.36
CA SER A 309 18.45 -6.73 -44.43
C SER A 309 17.41 -7.22 -43.41
N ARG A 310 17.42 -8.51 -43.07
CA ARG A 310 16.51 -9.11 -42.11
C ARG A 310 16.83 -8.66 -40.67
N THR A 311 18.10 -8.80 -40.27
CA THR A 311 18.58 -8.39 -38.95
C THR A 311 18.36 -6.89 -38.73
N LEU A 312 18.72 -6.08 -39.74
CA LEU A 312 18.51 -4.63 -39.70
C LEU A 312 17.01 -4.27 -39.53
N SER A 313 16.12 -4.95 -40.27
CA SER A 313 14.67 -4.74 -40.16
C SER A 313 14.13 -5.08 -38.78
N ILE A 314 14.58 -6.17 -38.16
CA ILE A 314 14.18 -6.57 -36.81
C ILE A 314 14.61 -5.49 -35.79
N LEU A 315 15.86 -5.06 -35.83
CA LEU A 315 16.38 -4.03 -34.90
C LEU A 315 15.67 -2.69 -35.07
N LYS A 316 15.44 -2.24 -36.31
CA LYS A 316 14.66 -1.04 -36.59
C LYS A 316 13.24 -1.15 -36.06
N SER A 317 12.58 -2.31 -36.25
CA SER A 317 11.24 -2.56 -35.73
C SER A 317 11.21 -2.50 -34.20
N GLU A 318 12.17 -3.11 -33.53
CA GLU A 318 12.23 -3.11 -32.06
C GLU A 318 12.39 -1.70 -31.51
N ILE A 319 13.30 -0.89 -32.02
CA ILE A 319 13.53 0.48 -31.56
C ILE A 319 12.33 1.36 -31.92
N SER A 320 11.69 1.15 -33.07
CA SER A 320 10.54 1.93 -33.50
C SER A 320 9.32 1.75 -32.59
N ARG A 321 9.21 0.65 -31.84
CA ARG A 321 8.12 0.44 -30.86
C ARG A 321 8.05 1.56 -29.83
N ILE A 322 9.19 2.17 -29.47
CA ILE A 322 9.20 3.35 -28.61
C ILE A 322 9.23 4.63 -29.44
N THR A 323 10.18 4.76 -30.37
CA THR A 323 10.44 6.06 -31.00
C THR A 323 9.29 6.53 -31.89
N ASN A 324 8.57 5.61 -32.55
CA ASN A 324 7.45 5.94 -33.42
C ASN A 324 6.28 6.60 -32.65
N ILE A 325 6.06 6.22 -31.40
CA ILE A 325 5.01 6.80 -30.55
C ILE A 325 5.20 8.32 -30.38
N PHE A 326 6.46 8.76 -30.32
CA PHE A 326 6.81 10.18 -30.14
C PHE A 326 6.79 11.00 -31.44
N VAL A 327 6.78 10.36 -32.61
CA VAL A 327 6.84 11.06 -33.90
C VAL A 327 5.57 10.95 -34.71
N SER A 328 4.71 9.96 -34.41
CA SER A 328 3.49 9.70 -35.21
C SER A 328 2.32 10.62 -34.87
N ASP A 329 2.32 11.28 -33.70
CA ASP A 329 1.29 12.22 -33.27
C ASP A 329 1.87 13.60 -33.04
N TYR A 330 1.20 14.62 -33.59
CA TYR A 330 1.66 16.02 -33.50
C TYR A 330 1.73 16.55 -32.06
N ASN A 331 0.72 16.28 -31.24
CA ASN A 331 0.67 16.78 -29.87
C ASN A 331 1.72 16.11 -29.00
N VAL A 332 1.92 14.81 -29.20
CA VAL A 332 2.98 14.03 -28.52
C VAL A 332 4.36 14.54 -28.92
N SER A 333 4.61 14.73 -30.21
CA SER A 333 5.88 15.24 -30.71
C SER A 333 6.17 16.65 -30.21
N LYS A 334 5.17 17.55 -30.24
CA LYS A 334 5.28 18.92 -29.71
C LYS A 334 5.58 18.96 -28.22
N THR A 335 5.05 18.00 -27.46
CA THR A 335 5.22 17.94 -26.00
C THR A 335 6.55 17.29 -25.59
N PHE A 336 6.95 16.19 -26.25
CA PHE A 336 8.09 15.38 -25.83
C PHE A 336 9.33 15.45 -26.76
N CYS A 337 9.19 16.14 -27.89
CA CYS A 337 10.31 16.45 -28.79
C CYS A 337 10.36 17.97 -29.11
N PRO A 338 10.19 18.87 -28.13
CA PRO A 338 10.21 20.31 -28.34
C PRO A 338 11.60 20.76 -28.84
N SER A 339 11.73 21.98 -29.35
CA SER A 339 13.05 22.60 -29.56
C SER A 339 13.73 22.85 -28.20
N LYS A 340 15.03 23.02 -28.18
CA LYS A 340 15.80 23.23 -26.95
C LYS A 340 15.33 24.47 -26.18
N GLU A 341 14.96 25.54 -26.90
CA GLU A 341 14.50 26.80 -26.35
C GLU A 341 13.08 26.71 -25.79
N ASP A 342 12.30 25.77 -26.26
CA ASP A 342 10.90 25.60 -25.87
C ASP A 342 10.70 24.76 -24.61
N ILE A 343 11.72 24.07 -24.13
CA ILE A 343 11.65 23.20 -22.97
C ILE A 343 11.29 24.03 -21.73
N ASN A 344 10.20 23.65 -21.04
CA ASN A 344 9.79 24.29 -19.79
C ASN A 344 9.85 23.37 -18.57
N PHE A 345 10.22 22.11 -18.77
CA PHE A 345 10.52 21.17 -17.70
C PHE A 345 11.83 20.42 -18.02
N HIS A 346 12.85 20.61 -17.19
CA HIS A 346 14.20 20.04 -17.40
C HIS A 346 14.44 18.74 -16.62
N GLY A 347 13.43 18.23 -15.91
CA GLY A 347 13.51 16.99 -15.15
C GLY A 347 13.57 17.17 -13.64
N PHE A 348 13.97 16.11 -12.92
CA PHE A 348 13.74 16.01 -11.48
C PHE A 348 14.75 16.74 -10.58
N LYS A 349 15.87 17.24 -11.12
CA LYS A 349 16.81 18.03 -10.34
C LYS A 349 16.13 19.25 -9.72
N GLU A 350 15.43 20.03 -10.53
CA GLU A 350 14.67 21.21 -10.06
C GLU A 350 13.52 20.81 -9.11
N VAL A 351 12.83 19.69 -9.40
CA VAL A 351 11.74 19.18 -8.56
C VAL A 351 12.24 18.89 -7.14
N LEU A 352 13.35 18.18 -7.05
CA LEU A 352 13.96 17.82 -5.76
C LEU A 352 14.56 19.04 -5.05
N ASP A 353 15.15 19.99 -5.77
CA ASP A 353 15.74 21.20 -5.16
C ASP A 353 14.67 22.16 -4.63
N LYS A 354 13.58 22.36 -5.37
CA LYS A 354 12.54 23.33 -5.03
C LYS A 354 11.32 22.73 -4.29
N GLY A 355 11.28 21.40 -4.11
CA GLY A 355 10.15 20.72 -3.49
C GLY A 355 8.89 20.79 -4.35
N LYS A 356 8.99 20.65 -5.66
CA LYS A 356 7.84 20.65 -6.58
C LYS A 356 7.12 19.32 -6.60
N ILE A 357 5.94 19.27 -7.18
CA ILE A 357 5.06 18.11 -7.28
C ILE A 357 4.83 17.83 -8.76
N VAL A 358 5.33 16.71 -9.24
CA VAL A 358 5.06 16.24 -10.60
C VAL A 358 3.93 15.23 -10.55
N VAL A 359 2.91 15.43 -11.36
CA VAL A 359 1.76 14.53 -11.45
C VAL A 359 1.47 14.19 -12.91
N LEU A 360 1.33 12.91 -13.19
CA LEU A 360 0.95 12.42 -14.50
C LEU A 360 -0.56 12.56 -14.68
N ASN A 361 -0.96 13.28 -15.74
CA ASN A 361 -2.35 13.49 -16.13
C ASN A 361 -2.60 12.92 -17.54
N MET A 362 -2.27 11.63 -17.72
CA MET A 362 -2.44 10.92 -19.00
C MET A 362 -3.15 9.59 -18.75
N ASN A 363 -4.45 9.56 -19.04
CA ASN A 363 -5.27 8.37 -18.85
C ASN A 363 -4.86 7.26 -19.82
N ILE A 364 -4.61 6.04 -19.28
CA ILE A 364 -4.21 4.88 -20.09
C ILE A 364 -5.31 4.46 -21.09
N SER A 365 -6.59 4.71 -20.80
CA SER A 365 -7.69 4.39 -21.72
C SER A 365 -7.64 5.24 -23.00
N GLU A 366 -7.07 6.44 -22.92
CA GLU A 366 -6.90 7.36 -24.04
C GLU A 366 -5.53 7.19 -24.70
N TYR A 367 -4.46 7.18 -23.88
CA TYR A 367 -3.07 7.23 -24.37
C TYR A 367 -2.36 5.89 -24.40
N ARG A 368 -3.00 4.80 -23.89
CA ARG A 368 -2.49 3.42 -23.93
C ARG A 368 -1.00 3.30 -23.59
N ASN A 369 -0.20 2.78 -24.54
CA ASN A 369 1.23 2.54 -24.34
C ASN A 369 2.04 3.82 -24.10
N LEU A 370 1.62 4.95 -24.66
CA LEU A 370 2.31 6.24 -24.43
C LEU A 370 2.30 6.59 -22.94
N SER A 371 1.13 6.50 -22.27
CA SER A 371 1.04 6.78 -20.84
C SER A 371 1.98 5.89 -20.01
N LYS A 372 2.06 4.59 -20.33
CA LYS A 372 2.99 3.66 -19.66
C LYS A 372 4.46 4.02 -19.90
N ILE A 373 4.83 4.34 -21.13
CA ILE A 373 6.19 4.72 -21.51
C ILE A 373 6.61 5.98 -20.76
N ILE A 374 5.78 7.02 -20.80
CA ILE A 374 6.07 8.29 -20.12
C ILE A 374 6.14 8.10 -18.61
N ALA A 375 5.17 7.40 -18.01
CA ALA A 375 5.16 7.11 -16.59
C ALA A 375 6.43 6.37 -16.13
N THR A 376 6.80 5.32 -16.87
CA THR A 376 8.01 4.55 -16.56
C THR A 376 9.26 5.39 -16.74
N TYR A 377 9.35 6.19 -17.80
CA TYR A 377 10.49 7.09 -18.01
C TYR A 377 10.63 8.11 -16.89
N LEU A 378 9.53 8.76 -16.50
CA LEU A 378 9.51 9.71 -15.38
C LEU A 378 9.93 9.05 -14.06
N LYS A 379 9.45 7.83 -13.80
CA LYS A 379 9.87 7.05 -12.64
C LYS A 379 11.38 6.82 -12.64
N LEU A 380 11.94 6.32 -13.74
CA LEU A 380 13.38 6.05 -13.87
C LEU A 380 14.21 7.34 -13.75
N ASP A 381 13.75 8.45 -14.34
CA ASP A 381 14.41 9.75 -14.23
C ASP A 381 14.40 10.28 -12.79
N PHE A 382 13.24 10.19 -12.11
CA PHE A 382 13.12 10.54 -10.69
C PHE A 382 14.04 9.68 -9.81
N GLN A 383 14.01 8.37 -9.97
CA GLN A 383 14.82 7.42 -9.20
C GLN A 383 16.31 7.69 -9.38
N THR A 384 16.75 7.90 -10.61
CA THR A 384 18.16 8.24 -10.91
C THR A 384 18.58 9.54 -10.22
N GLU A 385 17.73 10.58 -10.29
CA GLU A 385 18.05 11.87 -9.66
C GLU A 385 18.08 11.77 -8.13
N VAL A 386 17.16 11.01 -7.52
CA VAL A 386 17.16 10.74 -6.08
C VAL A 386 18.47 10.04 -5.67
N MET A 387 18.84 8.97 -6.35
CA MET A 387 20.06 8.20 -6.04
C MET A 387 21.35 8.96 -6.32
N SER A 388 21.36 9.84 -7.32
CA SER A 388 22.54 10.65 -7.68
C SER A 388 22.99 11.62 -6.59
N ARG A 389 22.15 11.86 -5.59
CA ARG A 389 22.41 12.74 -4.44
C ARG A 389 23.15 12.06 -3.30
N LEU A 390 23.18 10.72 -3.33
CA LEU A 390 23.93 9.94 -2.34
C LEU A 390 25.44 10.18 -2.49
N GLY A 391 26.12 10.28 -1.37
CA GLY A 391 27.58 10.52 -1.35
C GLY A 391 28.03 11.92 -1.77
N LYS A 392 27.12 12.83 -2.10
CA LYS A 392 27.42 14.23 -2.40
C LYS A 392 27.15 15.11 -1.17
N ASN A 393 27.98 16.12 -0.95
CA ASN A 393 27.77 17.15 0.10
C ASN A 393 26.68 18.15 -0.31
N VAL A 394 25.47 17.65 -0.59
CA VAL A 394 24.30 18.46 -0.94
C VAL A 394 23.19 18.22 0.07
N PHE A 395 22.36 19.23 0.28
CA PHE A 395 21.16 19.07 1.11
C PHE A 395 20.24 18.05 0.46
N ILE A 396 19.94 16.96 1.17
CA ILE A 396 19.00 15.93 0.73
C ILE A 396 17.61 16.30 1.23
N ARG A 397 16.79 16.86 0.33
CA ARG A 397 15.37 17.12 0.56
C ARG A 397 14.62 15.80 0.65
N LYS A 398 13.69 15.71 1.61
CA LYS A 398 12.73 14.60 1.66
C LYS A 398 11.88 14.60 0.38
N SER A 399 11.71 13.42 -0.20
CA SER A 399 10.94 13.23 -1.42
C SER A 399 9.95 12.09 -1.27
N ALA A 400 8.94 12.04 -2.14
CA ALA A 400 7.97 10.96 -2.16
C ALA A 400 7.67 10.52 -3.59
N PHE A 401 7.66 9.21 -3.80
CA PHE A 401 7.14 8.57 -4.99
C PHE A 401 5.81 7.87 -4.63
N ILE A 402 4.74 8.24 -5.32
CA ILE A 402 3.41 7.70 -5.10
C ILE A 402 2.92 7.12 -6.41
N SER A 403 2.54 5.85 -6.42
CA SER A 403 2.05 5.16 -7.61
C SER A 403 0.81 4.34 -7.29
N ASP A 404 -0.32 4.69 -7.90
CA ASP A 404 -1.48 3.80 -7.97
C ASP A 404 -1.29 2.86 -9.16
N GLU A 405 -1.77 1.61 -9.05
CA GLU A 405 -1.57 0.52 -10.02
C GLU A 405 -0.08 0.34 -10.41
N PHE A 406 0.79 0.24 -9.40
CA PHE A 406 2.26 0.17 -9.57
C PHE A 406 2.71 -0.92 -10.55
N HIS A 407 1.97 -2.02 -10.65
CA HIS A 407 2.25 -3.09 -11.61
C HIS A 407 2.28 -2.64 -13.08
N GLU A 408 1.67 -1.50 -13.41
CA GLU A 408 1.71 -0.94 -14.77
C GLU A 408 3.08 -0.31 -15.12
N TYR A 409 3.88 0.04 -14.11
CA TYR A 409 5.15 0.76 -14.26
C TYR A 409 6.35 0.03 -13.66
N VAL A 410 6.14 -1.08 -12.98
CA VAL A 410 7.21 -1.80 -12.28
C VAL A 410 8.25 -2.32 -13.25
N THR A 411 9.52 -2.20 -12.88
CA THR A 411 10.68 -2.67 -13.65
C THR A 411 11.63 -3.41 -12.71
N SER A 412 12.54 -4.22 -13.27
CA SER A 412 13.55 -4.95 -12.48
C SER A 412 14.45 -4.02 -11.67
N THR A 413 14.70 -2.81 -12.17
CA THR A 413 15.53 -1.78 -11.50
C THR A 413 14.92 -1.22 -10.22
N ASP A 414 13.60 -1.41 -10.01
CA ASP A 414 12.93 -0.99 -8.78
C ASP A 414 13.49 -1.71 -7.54
N ALA A 415 14.02 -2.92 -7.70
CA ALA A 415 14.61 -3.67 -6.58
C ALA A 415 15.83 -2.93 -5.99
N GLU A 416 16.72 -2.43 -6.85
CA GLU A 416 17.89 -1.64 -6.42
C GLU A 416 17.50 -0.31 -5.83
N PHE A 417 16.58 0.41 -6.48
CA PHE A 417 16.11 1.69 -5.99
C PHE A 417 15.47 1.57 -4.61
N LEU A 418 14.53 0.63 -4.42
CA LEU A 418 13.84 0.43 -3.15
C LEU A 418 14.76 0.00 -2.01
N SER A 419 15.88 -0.66 -2.31
CA SER A 419 16.89 -1.01 -1.31
C SER A 419 17.71 0.18 -0.83
N GLY A 420 18.05 1.14 -1.74
CA GLY A 420 18.93 2.27 -1.48
C GLY A 420 18.23 3.59 -1.14
N CYS A 421 16.96 3.75 -1.49
CA CYS A 421 16.21 5.01 -1.40
C CYS A 421 16.03 5.56 0.03
N ARG A 422 16.19 4.71 1.06
CA ARG A 422 16.13 5.11 2.47
C ARG A 422 17.19 6.16 2.81
N GLU A 423 18.43 5.98 2.37
CA GLU A 423 19.52 6.92 2.60
C GLU A 423 19.29 8.25 1.87
N ALA A 424 18.61 8.20 0.73
CA ALA A 424 18.20 9.38 -0.03
C ALA A 424 16.95 10.08 0.53
N LYS A 425 16.40 9.63 1.66
CA LYS A 425 15.18 10.15 2.31
C LYS A 425 13.98 10.19 1.35
N CYS A 426 13.83 9.15 0.53
CA CYS A 426 12.71 9.00 -0.39
C CYS A 426 11.68 8.03 0.20
N ILE A 427 10.43 8.48 0.25
CA ILE A 427 9.26 7.71 0.70
C ILE A 427 8.61 7.12 -0.54
N ASN A 428 8.42 5.80 -0.57
CA ASN A 428 7.70 5.15 -1.66
C ASN A 428 6.37 4.59 -1.14
N ILE A 429 5.27 5.02 -1.76
CA ILE A 429 3.91 4.53 -1.48
C ILE A 429 3.36 3.99 -2.78
N VAL A 430 3.27 2.67 -2.87
CA VAL A 430 2.83 2.00 -4.08
C VAL A 430 1.61 1.12 -3.81
N ALA A 431 0.63 1.18 -4.70
CA ALA A 431 -0.56 0.36 -4.63
C ALA A 431 -0.65 -0.57 -5.85
N THR A 432 -1.15 -1.77 -5.63
CA THR A 432 -1.41 -2.77 -6.67
C THR A 432 -2.65 -3.58 -6.34
N GLN A 433 -3.19 -4.29 -7.31
CA GLN A 433 -4.33 -5.19 -7.07
C GLN A 433 -3.88 -6.47 -6.35
N SER A 434 -2.75 -7.04 -6.76
CA SER A 434 -2.21 -8.28 -6.20
C SER A 434 -0.71 -8.40 -6.44
N TYR A 435 -0.06 -9.34 -5.77
CA TYR A 435 1.34 -9.70 -6.03
C TYR A 435 1.48 -10.41 -7.38
N SER A 436 0.45 -11.17 -7.80
CA SER A 436 0.40 -11.78 -9.13
C SER A 436 0.45 -10.73 -10.24
N SER A 437 -0.15 -9.55 -10.03
CA SER A 437 -0.08 -8.45 -11.00
C SER A 437 1.37 -7.96 -11.19
N ILE A 438 2.13 -7.80 -10.11
CA ILE A 438 3.56 -7.44 -10.16
C ILE A 438 4.36 -8.55 -10.86
N LYS A 439 4.15 -9.82 -10.47
CA LYS A 439 4.82 -10.98 -11.04
C LYS A 439 4.58 -11.08 -12.55
N ASN A 440 3.35 -10.85 -12.97
CA ASN A 440 2.99 -10.88 -14.40
C ASN A 440 3.69 -9.76 -15.20
N SER A 441 3.84 -8.58 -14.63
CA SER A 441 4.52 -7.46 -15.28
C SER A 441 6.03 -7.68 -15.38
N LEU A 442 6.66 -8.20 -14.33
CA LEU A 442 8.10 -8.49 -14.30
C LEU A 442 8.47 -9.80 -15.02
N LYS A 443 7.52 -10.73 -15.16
CA LYS A 443 7.72 -12.09 -15.72
C LYS A 443 8.80 -12.90 -14.98
N ASP A 444 9.20 -12.46 -13.80
CA ASP A 444 10.21 -13.09 -12.94
C ASP A 444 9.76 -13.08 -11.48
N GLU A 445 9.67 -14.26 -10.89
CA GLU A 445 9.27 -14.43 -9.49
C GLU A 445 10.36 -14.00 -8.51
N ALA A 446 11.63 -14.20 -8.87
CA ALA A 446 12.75 -13.83 -8.01
C ALA A 446 12.81 -12.31 -7.83
N SER A 447 12.79 -11.55 -8.94
CA SER A 447 12.73 -10.08 -8.90
C SER A 447 11.48 -9.58 -8.18
N THR A 448 10.34 -10.24 -8.37
CA THR A 448 9.10 -9.92 -7.64
C THR A 448 9.29 -10.04 -6.14
N LYS A 449 9.86 -11.15 -5.66
CA LYS A 449 10.12 -11.36 -4.22
C LYS A 449 11.09 -10.33 -3.64
N VAL A 450 12.14 -9.95 -4.38
CA VAL A 450 13.08 -8.90 -3.95
C VAL A 450 12.38 -7.55 -3.80
N ILE A 451 11.54 -7.17 -4.76
CA ILE A 451 10.75 -5.93 -4.67
C ILE A 451 9.79 -5.98 -3.47
N LEU A 452 9.06 -7.08 -3.31
CA LEU A 452 8.13 -7.25 -2.18
C LEU A 452 8.84 -7.22 -0.82
N GLN A 453 10.08 -7.73 -0.75
CA GLN A 453 10.90 -7.71 0.46
C GLN A 453 11.31 -6.27 0.83
N ASN A 454 11.62 -5.42 -0.14
CA ASN A 454 12.03 -4.03 0.08
C ASN A 454 10.85 -3.08 0.40
N LEU A 455 9.61 -3.52 0.20
CA LEU A 455 8.38 -2.83 0.58
C LEU A 455 7.93 -3.33 1.96
N ILE A 456 8.57 -2.82 3.03
CA ILE A 456 8.47 -3.41 4.39
C ILE A 456 7.09 -3.16 5.01
N ASN A 457 6.57 -1.92 4.91
CA ASN A 457 5.24 -1.61 5.43
C ASN A 457 4.17 -2.11 4.44
N LYS A 458 3.33 -3.02 4.87
CA LYS A 458 2.33 -3.66 4.02
C LYS A 458 0.92 -3.47 4.56
N PHE A 459 0.00 -3.16 3.67
CA PHE A 459 -1.43 -3.05 3.94
C PHE A 459 -2.17 -3.99 2.98
N TRP A 460 -2.65 -5.11 3.52
CA TRP A 460 -3.46 -6.05 2.77
C TRP A 460 -4.94 -5.76 3.01
N PHE A 461 -5.60 -5.19 2.02
CA PHE A 461 -7.05 -5.16 1.93
C PHE A 461 -7.56 -6.52 1.44
N ARG A 462 -8.89 -6.69 1.40
CA ARG A 462 -9.47 -7.94 0.90
C ARG A 462 -8.89 -8.32 -0.46
N THR A 463 -8.48 -9.58 -0.58
CA THR A 463 -7.92 -10.16 -1.80
C THR A 463 -8.21 -11.66 -1.84
N ASP A 464 -8.42 -12.18 -3.04
CA ASP A 464 -8.59 -13.60 -3.37
C ASP A 464 -7.39 -14.16 -4.16
N ASP A 465 -6.38 -13.33 -4.42
CA ASP A 465 -5.15 -13.75 -5.09
C ASP A 465 -4.31 -14.68 -4.19
N MET A 466 -4.23 -15.95 -4.55
CA MET A 466 -3.55 -16.97 -3.73
C MET A 466 -2.07 -16.66 -3.53
N PHE A 467 -1.37 -16.14 -4.54
CA PHE A 467 0.05 -15.78 -4.40
C PHE A 467 0.24 -14.65 -3.37
N THR A 468 -0.64 -13.64 -3.37
CA THR A 468 -0.64 -12.59 -2.33
C THR A 468 -0.89 -13.17 -0.94
N ILE A 469 -1.89 -14.04 -0.81
CA ILE A 469 -2.27 -14.64 0.47
C ILE A 469 -1.15 -15.52 1.02
N GLU A 470 -0.59 -16.41 0.21
CA GLU A 470 0.49 -17.31 0.63
C GLU A 470 1.74 -16.55 1.07
N GLU A 471 2.18 -15.54 0.31
CA GLU A 471 3.34 -14.75 0.68
C GLU A 471 3.08 -13.91 1.94
N ALA A 472 1.86 -13.37 2.12
CA ALA A 472 1.47 -12.70 3.35
C ALA A 472 1.47 -13.67 4.55
N GLN A 473 0.89 -14.86 4.41
CA GLN A 473 0.87 -15.90 5.44
C GLN A 473 2.27 -16.36 5.83
N LYS A 474 3.16 -16.58 4.86
CA LYS A 474 4.57 -16.96 5.11
C LYS A 474 5.30 -15.85 5.88
N GLN A 475 5.06 -14.59 5.55
CA GLN A 475 5.68 -13.44 6.20
C GLN A 475 5.17 -13.21 7.63
N ILE A 476 3.87 -13.42 7.86
CA ILE A 476 3.23 -13.26 9.17
C ILE A 476 3.59 -14.41 10.10
N GLY A 477 3.66 -15.64 9.56
CA GLY A 477 4.03 -16.83 10.31
C GLY A 477 2.85 -17.65 10.79
N LYS A 478 3.18 -18.66 11.62
CA LYS A 478 2.24 -19.63 12.18
C LYS A 478 2.18 -19.50 13.70
N GLU A 479 1.10 -19.99 14.28
CA GLU A 479 0.93 -20.15 15.72
C GLU A 479 0.32 -21.53 16.03
N GLU A 480 0.53 -22.00 17.25
CA GLU A 480 -0.11 -23.23 17.73
C GLU A 480 -1.60 -22.97 17.96
N LYS A 481 -2.45 -23.68 17.20
CA LYS A 481 -3.91 -23.65 17.36
C LYS A 481 -4.39 -24.99 17.91
N GLU A 482 -5.22 -24.95 18.95
CA GLU A 482 -5.91 -26.14 19.44
C GLU A 482 -7.01 -26.54 18.47
N LYS A 483 -6.97 -27.76 17.98
CA LYS A 483 -8.04 -28.38 17.18
C LYS A 483 -8.70 -29.48 17.97
N ILE A 484 -10.02 -29.53 17.88
CA ILE A 484 -10.83 -30.58 18.49
C ILE A 484 -11.37 -31.43 17.34
N SER A 485 -10.96 -32.71 17.32
CA SER A 485 -11.56 -33.72 16.46
C SER A 485 -12.59 -34.50 17.24
N THR A 486 -13.84 -34.44 16.80
CA THR A 486 -14.91 -35.26 17.39
C THR A 486 -15.15 -36.45 16.48
N THR A 487 -14.86 -37.65 17.01
CA THR A 487 -15.18 -38.89 16.34
C THR A 487 -16.41 -39.51 17.00
N ILE A 488 -17.49 -39.58 16.24
CA ILE A 488 -18.72 -40.27 16.67
C ILE A 488 -18.67 -41.67 16.05
N SER A 489 -18.54 -42.69 16.87
CA SER A 489 -18.64 -44.09 16.42
C SER A 489 -19.92 -44.71 16.97
N GLU A 490 -20.77 -45.16 16.05
CA GLU A 490 -21.97 -45.92 16.36
C GLU A 490 -21.66 -47.42 16.14
N ASN A 491 -21.57 -48.16 17.23
CA ASN A 491 -21.44 -49.63 17.17
C ASN A 491 -22.84 -50.23 17.21
N ALA A 492 -23.38 -50.52 16.04
CA ALA A 492 -24.59 -51.38 15.93
C ALA A 492 -24.22 -52.82 16.22
N LYS A 493 -24.48 -53.27 17.44
CA LYS A 493 -24.49 -54.71 17.76
C LYS A 493 -25.86 -55.25 17.43
N GLU A 494 -25.94 -56.10 16.41
CA GLU A 494 -27.02 -57.02 16.01
C GLU A 494 -28.41 -56.38 15.84
N THR A 495 -28.80 -56.26 14.61
CA THR A 495 -30.21 -56.06 14.18
C THR A 495 -30.91 -57.43 14.26
N ASN A 496 -31.70 -57.66 15.27
CA ASN A 496 -32.61 -58.81 15.32
C ASN A 496 -33.93 -58.41 14.62
N PHE A 497 -34.26 -59.09 13.53
CA PHE A 497 -35.53 -58.94 12.83
C PHE A 497 -36.60 -59.76 13.58
N ASN A 498 -37.62 -59.09 14.09
CA ASN A 498 -38.73 -59.76 14.73
C ASN A 498 -39.83 -60.08 13.69
N PHE A 499 -39.95 -61.34 13.37
CA PHE A 499 -40.84 -61.90 12.37
C PHE A 499 -42.36 -61.63 12.66
N ILE A 500 -42.69 -61.41 13.94
CA ILE A 500 -44.09 -61.19 14.39
C ILE A 500 -44.54 -59.74 14.19
N THR A 501 -43.62 -58.80 14.30
CA THR A 501 -43.95 -57.35 14.21
C THR A 501 -43.49 -56.69 12.91
N ASN A 502 -42.81 -57.43 12.06
CA ASN A 502 -42.21 -56.97 10.80
C ASN A 502 -41.33 -55.69 10.96
N LYS A 503 -40.71 -55.50 12.13
CA LYS A 503 -39.85 -54.38 12.45
C LYS A 503 -38.47 -54.84 12.93
N PHE A 504 -37.45 -54.12 12.58
CA PHE A 504 -36.12 -54.27 13.12
C PHE A 504 -36.05 -53.59 14.51
N PHE A 505 -35.59 -54.33 15.49
CA PHE A 505 -35.24 -53.78 16.82
C PHE A 505 -33.75 -53.85 17.01
N SER A 506 -33.12 -52.72 17.18
CA SER A 506 -31.74 -52.64 17.68
C SER A 506 -31.78 -52.55 19.19
N LYS A 507 -31.27 -53.56 19.85
CA LYS A 507 -30.98 -53.49 21.29
C LYS A 507 -29.52 -53.07 21.46
N ASN A 508 -29.31 -51.92 22.15
CA ASN A 508 -28.03 -51.36 22.54
C ASN A 508 -27.16 -50.81 21.39
N SER A 509 -27.51 -49.62 20.88
CA SER A 509 -26.55 -48.75 20.23
C SER A 509 -25.77 -47.99 21.29
N ASN A 510 -24.49 -48.30 21.47
CA ASN A 510 -23.59 -47.48 22.25
C ASN A 510 -23.02 -46.42 21.32
N LEU A 511 -23.49 -45.17 21.44
CA LEU A 511 -22.84 -44.01 20.88
C LEU A 511 -21.58 -43.71 21.72
N SER A 512 -20.43 -43.82 21.10
CA SER A 512 -19.16 -43.41 21.72
C SER A 512 -18.71 -42.14 21.04
N GLU A 513 -18.71 -41.06 21.79
CA GLU A 513 -18.11 -39.80 21.37
C GLU A 513 -16.69 -39.71 21.93
N SER A 514 -15.72 -39.57 21.05
CA SER A 514 -14.31 -39.38 21.41
C SER A 514 -13.89 -37.97 20.99
N TYR A 515 -13.40 -37.19 21.95
CA TYR A 515 -12.87 -35.85 21.75
C TYR A 515 -11.35 -35.92 21.80
N ASN A 516 -10.69 -35.79 20.66
CA ASN A 516 -9.24 -35.65 20.60
C ASN A 516 -8.86 -34.17 20.47
N LYS A 517 -8.21 -33.62 21.49
CA LYS A 517 -7.57 -32.31 21.42
C LYS A 517 -6.12 -32.49 20.99
N TYR A 518 -5.75 -31.82 19.90
CA TYR A 518 -4.36 -31.76 19.45
C TYR A 518 -3.98 -30.35 19.06
N THR A 519 -2.72 -30.00 19.26
CA THR A 519 -2.17 -28.73 18.81
C THR A 519 -1.58 -28.89 17.43
N GLN A 520 -1.92 -27.98 16.53
CA GLN A 520 -1.38 -27.93 15.17
C GLN A 520 -0.85 -26.52 14.89
N ASN A 521 0.33 -26.44 14.25
CA ASN A 521 0.88 -25.19 13.76
C ASN A 521 0.14 -24.74 12.49
N ASP A 522 -0.77 -23.79 12.65
CA ASP A 522 -1.52 -23.18 11.54
C ASP A 522 -1.15 -21.71 11.37
N TYR A 523 -1.36 -21.17 10.17
CA TYR A 523 -1.17 -19.74 9.93
C TYR A 523 -2.03 -18.90 10.87
N ILE A 524 -1.45 -17.80 11.37
CA ILE A 524 -2.14 -16.85 12.28
C ILE A 524 -3.43 -16.35 11.64
N TYR A 525 -3.34 -15.95 10.36
CA TYR A 525 -4.48 -15.58 9.53
C TYR A 525 -4.66 -16.61 8.41
N ASP A 526 -5.82 -17.21 8.34
CA ASP A 526 -6.17 -18.18 7.30
C ASP A 526 -6.54 -17.48 5.98
N THR A 527 -6.74 -18.24 4.93
CA THR A 527 -7.12 -17.73 3.60
C THR A 527 -8.45 -16.98 3.65
N ASN A 528 -9.42 -17.46 4.44
CA ASN A 528 -10.73 -16.85 4.57
C ASN A 528 -10.66 -15.45 5.22
N TYR A 529 -9.67 -15.23 6.08
CA TYR A 529 -9.45 -13.92 6.66
C TYR A 529 -9.19 -12.85 5.58
N PHE A 530 -8.32 -13.15 4.61
CA PHE A 530 -7.99 -12.21 3.54
C PHE A 530 -9.11 -12.06 2.51
N SER A 531 -9.81 -13.15 2.19
CA SER A 531 -10.82 -13.17 1.11
C SER A 531 -12.22 -12.75 1.56
N GLN A 532 -12.59 -12.95 2.83
CA GLN A 532 -13.95 -12.79 3.30
C GLN A 532 -14.09 -11.88 4.53
N THR A 533 -13.15 -11.95 5.49
CA THR A 533 -13.29 -11.24 6.78
C THR A 533 -12.92 -9.76 6.67
N LEU A 534 -12.00 -9.39 5.78
CA LEU A 534 -11.63 -8.00 5.57
C LEU A 534 -12.72 -7.26 4.80
N GLU A 535 -13.47 -6.43 5.51
CA GLU A 535 -14.48 -5.55 4.93
C GLU A 535 -13.86 -4.36 4.18
N THR A 536 -14.66 -3.61 3.45
CA THR A 536 -14.24 -2.37 2.80
C THR A 536 -13.65 -1.39 3.82
N PHE A 537 -12.55 -0.73 3.48
CA PHE A 537 -11.76 0.17 4.34
C PHE A 537 -11.09 -0.49 5.55
N LYS A 538 -11.07 -1.81 5.61
CA LYS A 538 -10.28 -2.55 6.60
C LYS A 538 -9.09 -3.21 5.92
N SER A 539 -7.93 -3.13 6.55
CA SER A 539 -6.71 -3.79 6.10
C SER A 539 -6.03 -4.53 7.23
N LEU A 540 -5.37 -5.62 6.91
CA LEU A 540 -4.35 -6.19 7.78
C LEU A 540 -3.05 -5.43 7.51
N ALA A 541 -2.46 -4.84 8.54
CA ALA A 541 -1.26 -4.03 8.40
C ALA A 541 -0.05 -4.65 9.09
N PHE A 542 1.08 -4.57 8.39
CA PHE A 542 2.40 -4.99 8.86
C PHE A 542 3.29 -3.75 8.79
N ILE A 543 3.60 -3.14 9.94
CA ILE A 543 4.17 -1.80 10.03
C ILE A 543 5.49 -1.84 10.78
N SER A 544 6.44 -1.02 10.35
CA SER A 544 7.72 -0.78 11.01
C SER A 544 7.83 0.65 11.50
N ASP A 545 8.54 0.85 12.62
CA ASP A 545 8.96 2.18 13.11
C ASP A 545 10.34 2.61 12.58
N GLY A 546 10.93 1.81 11.67
CA GLY A 546 12.27 2.01 11.14
C GLY A 546 13.36 1.17 11.80
N THR A 547 13.07 0.57 12.97
CA THR A 547 13.97 -0.32 13.71
C THR A 547 13.33 -1.65 14.04
N LYS A 548 12.04 -1.65 14.37
CA LYS A 548 11.25 -2.81 14.77
C LYS A 548 10.00 -2.92 13.90
N ILE A 549 9.68 -4.14 13.52
CA ILE A 549 8.42 -4.48 12.88
C ILE A 549 7.41 -4.90 13.95
N PHE A 550 6.23 -4.29 13.92
CA PHE A 550 5.15 -4.62 14.85
C PHE A 550 4.41 -5.89 14.42
N LYS A 551 3.77 -6.55 15.39
CA LYS A 551 2.87 -7.67 15.07
C LYS A 551 1.76 -7.19 14.13
N PRO A 552 1.35 -8.01 13.16
CA PRO A 552 0.27 -7.67 12.26
C PRO A 552 -0.99 -7.25 13.02
N MET A 553 -1.64 -6.20 12.56
CA MET A 553 -2.82 -5.66 13.19
C MET A 553 -3.88 -5.28 12.15
N GLN A 554 -5.13 -5.51 12.49
CA GLN A 554 -6.23 -5.03 11.66
C GLN A 554 -6.42 -3.52 11.89
N ILE A 555 -6.43 -2.75 10.81
CA ILE A 555 -6.62 -1.30 10.83
C ILE A 555 -7.91 -0.95 10.08
N GLN A 556 -8.75 -0.15 10.73
CA GLN A 556 -9.85 0.57 10.09
C GLN A 556 -9.27 1.83 9.47
N MET A 557 -9.23 1.91 8.16
CA MET A 557 -8.75 3.08 7.41
C MET A 557 -9.91 4.06 7.17
N ILE A 558 -9.59 5.34 7.06
CA ILE A 558 -10.59 6.40 6.97
C ILE A 558 -10.61 6.95 5.54
N PRO A 559 -11.74 6.80 4.81
CA PRO A 559 -11.87 7.38 3.48
C PRO A 559 -11.74 8.91 3.52
N TYR A 560 -11.12 9.50 2.48
CA TYR A 560 -10.84 10.94 2.39
C TYR A 560 -12.09 11.82 2.57
N TYR A 561 -13.26 11.34 2.17
CA TYR A 561 -14.53 12.06 2.29
C TYR A 561 -15.14 12.02 3.71
N ASN A 562 -14.68 11.11 4.58
CA ASN A 562 -15.12 11.01 5.97
C ASN A 562 -14.12 11.59 6.98
N GLU A 563 -12.95 12.00 6.54
CA GLU A 563 -11.83 12.44 7.38
C GLU A 563 -12.20 13.66 8.26
N GLU A 564 -12.92 14.63 7.71
CA GLU A 564 -13.34 15.84 8.47
C GLU A 564 -14.35 15.52 9.56
N ASN A 565 -15.30 14.64 9.29
CA ASN A 565 -16.30 14.21 10.28
C ASN A 565 -15.65 13.40 11.41
N PHE A 566 -14.69 12.56 11.04
CA PHE A 566 -13.91 11.78 11.99
C PHE A 566 -13.07 12.67 12.91
N MET A 567 -12.33 13.65 12.38
CA MET A 567 -11.53 14.60 13.15
C MET A 567 -12.40 15.47 14.08
N LYS A 568 -13.60 15.88 13.63
CA LYS A 568 -14.58 16.59 14.48
C LYS A 568 -15.11 15.71 15.62
N GLY A 569 -15.30 14.41 15.38
CA GLY A 569 -15.73 13.44 16.38
C GLY A 569 -14.68 13.21 17.47
N LEU A 570 -13.41 13.14 17.12
CA LEU A 570 -12.30 13.03 18.06
C LEU A 570 -12.23 14.26 18.98
N ASN A 571 -12.35 15.47 18.44
CA ASN A 571 -12.29 16.73 19.21
C ASN A 571 -13.52 16.93 20.13
N ARG A 572 -14.67 16.32 19.83
CA ARG A 572 -15.87 16.37 20.72
C ARG A 572 -15.77 15.44 21.92
N ASN A 573 -15.01 14.37 21.83
CA ASN A 573 -14.78 13.45 22.95
C ASN A 573 -13.69 13.95 23.92
N GLU A 574 -13.06 15.09 23.62
CA GLU A 574 -12.08 15.78 24.49
C GLU A 574 -12.72 16.88 25.37
N LYS A 575 -13.97 17.26 25.13
CA LYS A 575 -14.75 18.15 26.00
C LYS A 575 -15.67 17.34 26.91
#